data_c8cfecc2c276db2ca6acc9f496fa4bbd
#
_entry.id   c8cfecc2c276db2ca6acc9f496fa4bbd
#
_cell.length_a   1.000
_cell.length_b   1.000
_cell.length_c   1.000
_cell.angle_alpha   90.00
_cell.angle_beta   90.00
_cell.angle_gamma   90.00
#
_symmetry.space_group_name_H-M   'P 1'
#
loop_
_entity.id
_entity.type
_entity.pdbx_description
1 polymer ?
#
loop_
_entity_poly.entity_id
_entity_poly.type
_entity_poly.pdbx_seq_one_letter_code
_entity_poly.pdbx_strand_id
1 'polypeptide(L)'
;GKGTFVSGRKLIQPLMQVSGFTEDMAKRGKKASSQILFAGEKKTDAAIARGLRIAPGEPYILIRRLRLADGVPMAIENTALNASLCRGILDTDLKNHSLYAALTSRGLALKTGEQYMEAALADAAQAKLLDIPEGAPVLLIERHVTNPEGVTVEVTYSAYRGDSYRFYIEFDGVNRANTVSTSPKGISDNII
;
A
#
# COMPACT_ATOMS: atom_id res chain seq x y z
N GLY A 1 26.76 8.62 -27.93
CA GLY A 1 25.49 9.16 -27.50
C GLY A 1 25.47 9.28 -25.98
N LYS A 2 25.40 10.49 -25.44
CA LYS A 2 25.21 10.73 -24.01
C LYS A 2 23.75 10.43 -23.70
N GLY A 3 23.46 9.35 -22.98
CA GLY A 3 22.12 9.05 -22.48
C GLY A 3 21.66 10.14 -21.53
N THR A 4 20.44 10.65 -21.74
CA THR A 4 19.78 11.59 -20.84
C THR A 4 19.30 10.84 -19.62
N PHE A 5 20.03 10.89 -18.52
CA PHE A 5 19.55 10.42 -17.22
C PHE A 5 18.56 11.46 -16.69
N VAL A 6 17.29 11.11 -16.61
CA VAL A 6 16.30 11.89 -15.84
C VAL A 6 16.62 11.68 -14.37
N SER A 7 17.44 12.56 -13.81
CA SER A 7 17.77 12.61 -12.38
C SER A 7 16.64 13.30 -11.60
N GLY A 8 15.45 12.70 -11.58
CA GLY A 8 14.46 13.02 -10.56
C GLY A 8 14.91 12.39 -9.25
N ARG A 9 15.05 13.18 -8.16
CA ARG A 9 15.27 12.60 -6.81
C ARG A 9 14.13 11.66 -6.49
N LYS A 10 14.44 10.36 -6.31
CA LYS A 10 13.46 9.37 -5.87
C LYS A 10 12.86 9.78 -4.53
N LEU A 11 11.58 9.56 -4.36
CA LEU A 11 10.89 9.74 -3.08
C LEU A 11 11.38 8.69 -2.09
N ILE A 12 11.82 9.09 -0.91
CA ILE A 12 12.37 8.20 0.12
C ILE A 12 11.31 7.98 1.19
N GLN A 13 10.88 6.74 1.42
CA GLN A 13 9.89 6.38 2.46
C GLN A 13 10.56 5.63 3.62
N PRO A 14 10.39 6.08 4.89
CA PRO A 14 10.77 5.30 6.05
C PRO A 14 9.92 4.03 6.16
N LEU A 15 10.55 2.86 6.36
CA LEU A 15 9.87 1.56 6.42
C LEU A 15 9.34 1.20 7.82
N MET A 16 9.85 1.83 8.86
CA MET A 16 9.59 1.44 10.26
C MET A 16 8.37 2.13 10.89
N GLN A 17 7.51 2.76 10.12
CA GLN A 17 6.31 3.43 10.63
C GLN A 17 5.07 2.99 9.86
N VAL A 18 3.97 2.77 10.61
CA VAL A 18 2.63 2.62 10.01
C VAL A 18 2.19 4.00 9.52
N SER A 19 2.67 4.40 8.34
CA SER A 19 2.27 5.64 7.67
C SER A 19 1.68 5.32 6.31
N GLY A 20 0.66 6.09 5.91
CA GLY A 20 0.06 5.99 4.59
C GLY A 20 0.79 6.85 3.55
N PHE A 21 0.42 6.66 2.29
CA PHE A 21 0.97 7.44 1.17
C PHE A 21 0.76 8.95 1.35
N THR A 22 -0.38 9.37 1.88
CA THR A 22 -0.70 10.79 2.06
C THR A 22 0.25 11.46 3.04
N GLU A 23 0.49 10.83 4.19
CA GLU A 23 1.41 11.30 5.22
C GLU A 23 2.85 11.34 4.70
N ASP A 24 3.24 10.33 3.92
CA ASP A 24 4.56 10.26 3.31
C ASP A 24 4.79 11.37 2.29
N MET A 25 3.80 11.68 1.47
CA MET A 25 3.89 12.79 0.53
C MET A 25 3.94 14.15 1.25
N ALA A 26 3.14 14.34 2.30
CA ALA A 26 3.15 15.57 3.11
C ALA A 26 4.52 15.84 3.76
N LYS A 27 5.16 14.80 4.33
CA LYS A 27 6.54 14.91 4.88
C LYS A 27 7.57 15.36 3.84
N ARG A 28 7.28 15.21 2.55
CA ARG A 28 8.15 15.55 1.42
C ARG A 28 7.74 16.84 0.73
N GLY A 29 6.77 17.57 1.30
CA GLY A 29 6.24 18.80 0.70
C GLY A 29 5.48 18.57 -0.62
N LYS A 30 4.98 17.34 -0.84
CA LYS A 30 4.22 16.98 -2.04
C LYS A 30 2.73 16.87 -1.73
N LYS A 31 1.91 17.26 -2.69
CA LYS A 31 0.47 17.11 -2.61
C LYS A 31 0.06 15.71 -3.05
N ALA A 32 -0.39 14.90 -2.09
CA ALA A 32 -1.00 13.61 -2.38
C ALA A 32 -2.43 13.77 -2.89
N SER A 33 -2.80 12.95 -3.87
CA SER A 33 -4.19 12.76 -4.31
C SER A 33 -4.39 11.34 -4.81
N SER A 34 -5.65 10.97 -5.11
CA SER A 34 -5.95 9.65 -5.66
C SER A 34 -7.00 9.75 -6.76
N GLN A 35 -6.87 8.89 -7.74
CA GLN A 35 -7.99 8.49 -8.58
C GLN A 35 -8.58 7.20 -7.99
N ILE A 36 -9.87 7.21 -7.64
CA ILE A 36 -10.57 6.01 -7.18
C ILE A 36 -10.86 5.14 -8.41
N LEU A 37 -10.29 3.95 -8.44
CA LEU A 37 -10.52 2.96 -9.49
C LEU A 37 -11.71 2.05 -9.12
N PHE A 38 -11.87 1.80 -7.82
CA PHE A 38 -13.00 1.07 -7.25
C PHE A 38 -13.11 1.38 -5.74
N ALA A 39 -14.31 1.45 -5.21
CA ALA A 39 -14.58 1.47 -3.78
C ALA A 39 -15.95 0.80 -3.51
N GLY A 40 -15.98 -0.24 -2.67
CA GLY A 40 -17.23 -0.95 -2.37
C GLY A 40 -17.00 -2.24 -1.60
N GLU A 41 -18.10 -2.84 -1.16
CA GLU A 41 -18.06 -4.14 -0.48
C GLU A 41 -17.96 -5.29 -1.48
N LYS A 42 -17.24 -6.33 -1.10
CA LYS A 42 -17.11 -7.61 -1.80
C LYS A 42 -17.15 -8.76 -0.81
N LYS A 43 -17.35 -9.98 -1.30
CA LYS A 43 -17.16 -11.21 -0.54
C LYS A 43 -15.72 -11.70 -0.72
N THR A 44 -15.10 -12.14 0.38
CA THR A 44 -13.73 -12.65 0.36
C THR A 44 -13.62 -13.94 -0.45
N ASP A 45 -12.57 -14.04 -1.24
CA ASP A 45 -12.00 -15.29 -1.69
C ASP A 45 -11.04 -15.87 -0.63
N ALA A 46 -10.43 -17.02 -0.92
CA ALA A 46 -9.54 -17.70 0.02
C ALA A 46 -8.27 -16.89 0.34
N ALA A 47 -7.77 -16.05 -0.58
CA ALA A 47 -6.56 -15.27 -0.39
C ALA A 47 -6.82 -14.06 0.52
N ILE A 48 -7.84 -13.27 0.21
CA ILE A 48 -8.25 -12.11 1.02
C ILE A 48 -8.70 -12.56 2.42
N ALA A 49 -9.48 -13.67 2.51
CA ALA A 49 -9.91 -14.21 3.79
C ALA A 49 -8.73 -14.58 4.70
N ARG A 50 -7.68 -15.23 4.14
CA ARG A 50 -6.43 -15.53 4.86
C ARG A 50 -5.73 -14.26 5.32
N GLY A 51 -5.57 -13.28 4.44
CA GLY A 51 -4.88 -12.03 4.75
C GLY A 51 -5.59 -11.26 5.86
N LEU A 52 -6.89 -11.09 5.77
CA LEU A 52 -7.72 -10.43 6.79
C LEU A 52 -7.98 -11.29 8.04
N ARG A 53 -7.65 -12.59 8.00
CA ARG A 53 -7.92 -13.57 9.07
C ARG A 53 -9.40 -13.65 9.43
N ILE A 54 -10.26 -13.66 8.41
CA ILE A 54 -11.72 -13.83 8.51
C ILE A 54 -12.15 -15.05 7.71
N ALA A 55 -13.41 -15.49 7.85
CA ALA A 55 -13.89 -16.66 7.14
C ALA A 55 -14.04 -16.38 5.62
N PRO A 56 -13.82 -17.38 4.76
CA PRO A 56 -14.13 -17.25 3.33
C PRO A 56 -15.62 -16.92 3.13
N GLY A 57 -15.89 -16.01 2.20
CA GLY A 57 -17.25 -15.53 1.91
C GLY A 57 -17.75 -14.40 2.82
N GLU A 58 -17.03 -14.06 3.89
CA GLU A 58 -17.35 -12.87 4.68
C GLU A 58 -17.15 -11.57 3.89
N PRO A 59 -17.93 -10.52 4.20
CA PRO A 59 -17.80 -9.26 3.51
C PRO A 59 -16.48 -8.55 3.88
N TYR A 60 -15.87 -7.90 2.90
CA TYR A 60 -14.77 -6.97 3.09
C TYR A 60 -14.98 -5.73 2.22
N ILE A 61 -14.33 -4.62 2.56
CA ILE A 61 -14.34 -3.41 1.74
C ILE A 61 -13.09 -3.42 0.88
N LEU A 62 -13.26 -3.34 -0.45
CA LEU A 62 -12.18 -3.14 -1.40
C LEU A 62 -12.12 -1.67 -1.81
N ILE A 63 -10.92 -1.08 -1.68
CA ILE A 63 -10.62 0.26 -2.18
C ILE A 63 -9.42 0.14 -3.13
N ARG A 64 -9.64 0.40 -4.43
CA ARG A 64 -8.57 0.45 -5.44
C ARG A 64 -8.30 1.90 -5.80
N ARG A 65 -7.05 2.31 -5.70
CA ARG A 65 -6.64 3.70 -5.97
C ARG A 65 -5.39 3.76 -6.84
N LEU A 66 -5.39 4.69 -7.79
CA LEU A 66 -4.16 5.19 -8.36
C LEU A 66 -3.71 6.38 -7.49
N ARG A 67 -2.52 6.28 -6.91
CA ARG A 67 -1.96 7.30 -6.02
C ARG A 67 -1.09 8.26 -6.81
N LEU A 68 -1.32 9.55 -6.60
CA LEU A 68 -0.59 10.61 -7.31
C LEU A 68 0.15 11.52 -6.33
N ALA A 69 1.36 11.93 -6.72
CA ALA A 69 2.12 12.98 -6.05
C ALA A 69 2.26 14.16 -7.01
N ASP A 70 1.74 15.34 -6.64
CA ASP A 70 1.69 16.55 -7.51
C ASP A 70 1.04 16.24 -8.88
N GLY A 71 0.03 15.37 -8.92
CA GLY A 71 -0.66 14.96 -10.14
C GLY A 71 0.03 13.83 -10.93
N VAL A 72 1.24 13.41 -10.57
CA VAL A 72 1.98 12.34 -11.25
C VAL A 72 1.64 10.98 -10.64
N PRO A 73 1.29 9.94 -11.44
CA PRO A 73 1.09 8.58 -10.95
C PRO A 73 2.32 8.02 -10.25
N MET A 74 2.15 7.45 -9.06
CA MET A 74 3.24 6.92 -8.24
C MET A 74 3.05 5.47 -7.84
N ALA A 75 1.80 5.08 -7.55
CA ALA A 75 1.49 3.72 -7.13
C ALA A 75 0.04 3.34 -7.44
N ILE A 76 -0.21 2.05 -7.63
CA ILE A 76 -1.53 1.44 -7.61
C ILE A 76 -1.67 0.76 -6.26
N GLU A 77 -2.74 1.03 -5.52
CA GLU A 77 -3.06 0.39 -4.24
C GLU A 77 -4.37 -0.38 -4.34
N ASN A 78 -4.37 -1.63 -3.92
CA ASN A 78 -5.54 -2.47 -3.73
C ASN A 78 -5.65 -2.79 -2.23
N THR A 79 -6.50 -2.07 -1.53
CA THR A 79 -6.68 -2.19 -0.08
C THR A 79 -7.94 -2.98 0.24
N ALA A 80 -7.78 -4.10 0.92
CA ALA A 80 -8.86 -4.88 1.51
C ALA A 80 -8.97 -4.54 3.00
N LEU A 81 -10.14 -4.07 3.43
CA LEU A 81 -10.41 -3.72 4.82
C LEU A 81 -11.42 -4.70 5.43
N ASN A 82 -11.22 -5.04 6.69
CA ASN A 82 -12.20 -5.78 7.48
C ASN A 82 -13.49 -4.96 7.62
N ALA A 83 -14.58 -5.39 6.94
CA ALA A 83 -15.82 -4.63 6.88
C ALA A 83 -16.46 -4.41 8.25
N SER A 84 -16.31 -5.37 9.18
CA SER A 84 -16.88 -5.27 10.52
C SER A 84 -16.26 -4.14 11.35
N LEU A 85 -14.96 -3.86 11.13
CA LEU A 85 -14.19 -2.81 11.82
C LEU A 85 -14.25 -1.44 11.10
N CYS A 86 -14.40 -1.45 9.77
CA CYS A 86 -14.25 -0.25 8.94
C CYS A 86 -15.59 0.31 8.44
N ARG A 87 -16.66 0.17 9.21
CA ARG A 87 -18.00 0.66 8.85
C ARG A 87 -17.98 2.16 8.53
N GLY A 88 -18.72 2.55 7.49
CA GLY A 88 -18.85 3.94 7.06
C GLY A 88 -17.59 4.53 6.40
N ILE A 89 -16.53 3.76 6.17
CA ILE A 89 -15.31 4.28 5.52
C ILE A 89 -15.58 4.72 4.07
N LEU A 90 -16.54 4.10 3.40
CA LEU A 90 -16.92 4.44 2.03
C LEU A 90 -17.59 5.82 1.90
N ASP A 91 -18.09 6.40 3.02
CA ASP A 91 -18.67 7.75 3.07
C ASP A 91 -17.58 8.84 3.12
N THR A 92 -16.32 8.46 3.19
CA THR A 92 -15.18 9.40 3.22
C THR A 92 -14.74 9.78 1.82
N ASP A 93 -14.41 11.04 1.60
CA ASP A 93 -13.69 11.47 0.38
C ASP A 93 -12.25 10.93 0.37
N LEU A 94 -12.09 9.68 -0.03
CA LEU A 94 -10.78 9.02 -0.13
C LEU A 94 -9.95 9.48 -1.34
N LYS A 95 -10.49 10.37 -2.17
CA LYS A 95 -9.76 10.98 -3.29
C LYS A 95 -8.69 11.94 -2.77
N ASN A 96 -9.03 12.75 -1.76
CA ASN A 96 -8.18 13.81 -1.25
C ASN A 96 -7.69 13.57 0.19
N HIS A 97 -8.23 12.58 0.89
CA HIS A 97 -7.94 12.34 2.30
C HIS A 97 -7.17 11.03 2.53
N SER A 98 -6.45 10.98 3.62
CA SER A 98 -5.76 9.78 4.08
C SER A 98 -6.77 8.73 4.56
N LEU A 99 -6.59 7.49 4.11
CA LEU A 99 -7.33 6.35 4.62
C LEU A 99 -7.07 6.15 6.12
N TYR A 100 -5.81 6.26 6.55
CA TYR A 100 -5.44 6.06 7.95
C TYR A 100 -6.00 7.15 8.85
N ALA A 101 -5.96 8.41 8.43
CA ALA A 101 -6.61 9.49 9.15
C ALA A 101 -8.12 9.27 9.25
N ALA A 102 -8.76 8.79 8.17
CA ALA A 102 -10.19 8.47 8.16
C ALA A 102 -10.55 7.29 9.09
N LEU A 103 -9.74 6.26 9.16
CA LEU A 103 -9.93 5.14 10.10
C LEU A 103 -9.75 5.61 11.55
N THR A 104 -8.68 6.35 11.82
CA THR A 104 -8.37 6.87 13.17
C THR A 104 -9.45 7.84 13.66
N SER A 105 -9.97 8.73 12.80
CA SER A 105 -11.06 9.64 13.17
C SER A 105 -12.37 8.93 13.54
N ARG A 106 -12.52 7.66 13.12
CA ARG A 106 -13.63 6.78 13.50
C ARG A 106 -13.34 5.93 14.74
N GLY A 107 -12.24 6.20 15.44
CA GLY A 107 -11.85 5.50 16.64
C GLY A 107 -11.11 4.17 16.40
N LEU A 108 -10.75 3.85 15.15
CA LEU A 108 -10.01 2.64 14.84
C LEU A 108 -8.51 2.90 14.94
N ALA A 109 -7.89 2.43 16.02
CA ALA A 109 -6.45 2.52 16.22
C ALA A 109 -5.72 1.49 15.35
N LEU A 110 -4.65 1.91 14.67
CA LEU A 110 -3.72 1.06 13.94
C LEU A 110 -2.44 0.95 14.78
N LYS A 111 -1.97 -0.27 15.08
CA LYS A 111 -0.87 -0.47 16.05
C LYS A 111 0.37 -1.07 15.42
N THR A 112 0.25 -2.21 14.77
CA THR A 112 1.39 -2.92 14.20
C THR A 112 1.14 -3.24 12.73
N GLY A 113 2.21 -3.39 11.97
CA GLY A 113 2.15 -3.79 10.58
C GLY A 113 3.31 -4.68 10.20
N GLU A 114 3.05 -5.60 9.27
CA GLU A 114 4.04 -6.39 8.56
C GLU A 114 4.05 -5.94 7.11
N GLN A 115 5.21 -5.92 6.48
CA GLN A 115 5.33 -5.52 5.08
C GLN A 115 6.35 -6.39 4.36
N TYR A 116 5.94 -6.93 3.21
CA TYR A 116 6.79 -7.65 2.28
C TYR A 116 7.01 -6.81 1.05
N MET A 117 8.19 -6.88 0.46
CA MET A 117 8.54 -6.10 -0.74
C MET A 117 9.29 -6.97 -1.74
N GLU A 118 8.86 -6.92 -2.98
CA GLU A 118 9.47 -7.65 -4.10
C GLU A 118 9.66 -6.75 -5.32
N ALA A 119 10.74 -6.97 -6.05
CA ALA A 119 10.95 -6.34 -7.34
C ALA A 119 10.21 -7.14 -8.42
N ALA A 120 9.50 -6.44 -9.30
CA ALA A 120 8.78 -7.04 -10.42
C ALA A 120 8.86 -6.15 -11.66
N LEU A 121 8.34 -6.66 -12.76
CA LEU A 121 8.13 -5.90 -14.00
C LEU A 121 6.65 -5.54 -14.12
N ALA A 122 6.37 -4.31 -14.53
CA ALA A 122 5.00 -3.85 -14.73
C ALA A 122 4.34 -4.63 -15.87
N ASP A 123 3.15 -5.16 -15.62
CA ASP A 123 2.30 -5.67 -16.69
C ASP A 123 1.65 -4.53 -17.49
N ALA A 124 0.95 -4.86 -18.58
CA ALA A 124 0.32 -3.89 -19.46
C ALA A 124 -0.72 -3.00 -18.74
N ALA A 125 -1.47 -3.54 -17.78
CA ALA A 125 -2.48 -2.80 -17.03
C ALA A 125 -1.85 -1.83 -16.03
N GLN A 126 -0.83 -2.28 -15.30
CA GLN A 126 -0.03 -1.47 -14.38
C GLN A 126 0.70 -0.36 -15.13
N ALA A 127 1.35 -0.70 -16.25
CA ALA A 127 2.09 0.23 -17.09
C ALA A 127 1.19 1.38 -17.56
N LYS A 128 -0.01 1.05 -18.05
CA LYS A 128 -1.02 2.03 -18.46
C LYS A 128 -1.46 2.97 -17.34
N LEU A 129 -1.73 2.43 -16.14
CA LEU A 129 -2.19 3.23 -14.99
C LEU A 129 -1.06 4.09 -14.42
N LEU A 130 0.16 3.56 -14.37
CA LEU A 130 1.33 4.26 -13.81
C LEU A 130 2.00 5.21 -14.80
N ASP A 131 1.56 5.24 -16.05
CA ASP A 131 2.17 6.02 -17.13
C ASP A 131 3.68 5.71 -17.25
N ILE A 132 4.00 4.41 -17.40
CA ILE A 132 5.35 3.87 -17.61
C ILE A 132 5.33 2.84 -18.73
N PRO A 133 6.48 2.50 -19.33
CA PRO A 133 6.56 1.39 -20.28
C PRO A 133 6.15 0.04 -19.65
N GLU A 134 5.52 -0.84 -20.42
CA GLU A 134 5.35 -2.24 -20.04
C GLU A 134 6.72 -2.88 -19.83
N GLY A 135 6.84 -3.72 -18.79
CA GLY A 135 8.13 -4.29 -18.37
C GLY A 135 9.05 -3.31 -17.62
N ALA A 136 8.61 -2.08 -17.35
CA ALA A 136 9.36 -1.18 -16.47
C ALA A 136 9.41 -1.75 -15.03
N PRO A 137 10.51 -1.51 -14.28
CA PRO A 137 10.60 -2.02 -12.92
C PRO A 137 9.58 -1.36 -11.97
N VAL A 138 8.89 -2.19 -11.21
CA VAL A 138 8.01 -1.80 -10.11
C VAL A 138 8.43 -2.50 -8.83
N LEU A 139 8.05 -1.93 -7.70
CA LEU A 139 8.20 -2.57 -6.40
C LEU A 139 6.81 -2.96 -5.91
N LEU A 140 6.57 -4.27 -5.80
CA LEU A 140 5.35 -4.82 -5.23
C LEU A 140 5.48 -4.80 -3.72
N ILE A 141 4.40 -4.38 -3.05
CA ILE A 141 4.35 -4.32 -1.58
C ILE A 141 3.06 -4.96 -1.12
N GLU A 142 3.19 -5.96 -0.26
CA GLU A 142 2.10 -6.50 0.53
C GLU A 142 2.23 -5.98 1.96
N ARG A 143 1.18 -5.38 2.51
CA ARG A 143 1.14 -4.84 3.87
C ARG A 143 -0.06 -5.39 4.62
N HIS A 144 0.17 -5.82 5.86
CA HIS A 144 -0.87 -6.20 6.80
C HIS A 144 -0.82 -5.27 8.00
N VAL A 145 -1.95 -4.73 8.42
CA VAL A 145 -2.04 -3.82 9.58
C VAL A 145 -3.06 -4.37 10.57
N THR A 146 -2.68 -4.37 11.85
CA THR A 146 -3.53 -4.82 12.96
C THR A 146 -3.84 -3.67 13.92
N ASN A 147 -4.97 -3.80 14.61
CA ASN A 147 -5.36 -2.96 15.72
C ASN A 147 -4.65 -3.38 17.04
N PRO A 148 -4.84 -2.67 18.17
CA PRO A 148 -4.27 -3.02 19.46
C PRO A 148 -4.64 -4.42 19.97
N GLU A 149 -5.80 -4.94 19.58
CA GLU A 149 -6.31 -6.26 19.95
C GLU A 149 -5.73 -7.38 19.06
N GLY A 150 -4.85 -7.04 18.09
CA GLY A 150 -4.24 -8.01 17.18
C GLY A 150 -5.16 -8.46 16.03
N VAL A 151 -6.30 -7.80 15.84
CA VAL A 151 -7.22 -8.11 14.73
C VAL A 151 -6.72 -7.42 13.46
N THR A 152 -6.67 -8.14 12.33
CA THR A 152 -6.27 -7.57 11.05
C THR A 152 -7.35 -6.60 10.56
N VAL A 153 -6.95 -5.35 10.38
CA VAL A 153 -7.79 -4.25 9.89
C VAL A 153 -7.70 -4.15 8.37
N GLU A 154 -6.49 -4.30 7.86
CA GLU A 154 -6.13 -4.00 6.47
C GLU A 154 -5.14 -5.02 5.91
N VAL A 155 -5.37 -5.40 4.66
CA VAL A 155 -4.36 -5.99 3.77
C VAL A 155 -4.30 -5.15 2.52
N THR A 156 -3.12 -4.64 2.19
CA THR A 156 -2.91 -3.80 0.99
C THR A 156 -1.85 -4.40 0.09
N TYR A 157 -2.19 -4.55 -1.19
CA TYR A 157 -1.27 -4.89 -2.26
C TYR A 157 -1.04 -3.66 -3.12
N SER A 158 0.22 -3.29 -3.30
CA SER A 158 0.59 -2.07 -4.03
C SER A 158 1.68 -2.35 -5.04
N ALA A 159 1.63 -1.63 -6.17
CA ALA A 159 2.71 -1.57 -7.15
C ALA A 159 3.21 -0.12 -7.24
N TYR A 160 4.44 0.12 -6.80
CA TYR A 160 5.10 1.43 -6.84
C TYR A 160 6.04 1.54 -8.03
N ARG A 161 6.08 2.69 -8.68
CA ARG A 161 7.06 2.98 -9.74
C ARG A 161 8.49 2.88 -9.21
N GLY A 162 9.30 1.98 -9.78
CA GLY A 162 10.69 1.76 -9.37
C GLY A 162 11.64 2.91 -9.76
N ASP A 163 11.29 3.70 -10.76
CA ASP A 163 12.05 4.89 -11.18
C ASP A 163 11.86 6.09 -10.24
N SER A 164 10.72 6.15 -9.52
CA SER A 164 10.30 7.32 -8.76
C SER A 164 10.29 7.11 -7.25
N TYR A 165 10.34 5.87 -6.78
CA TYR A 165 10.20 5.54 -5.36
C TYR A 165 11.43 4.86 -4.79
N ARG A 166 11.80 5.20 -3.54
CA ARG A 166 12.87 4.58 -2.75
C ARG A 166 12.39 4.39 -1.32
N PHE A 167 12.60 3.22 -0.77
CA PHE A 167 12.38 2.95 0.65
C PHE A 167 13.68 3.16 1.43
N TYR A 168 13.55 3.65 2.66
CA TYR A 168 14.65 3.92 3.57
C TYR A 168 14.41 3.19 4.89
N ILE A 169 15.42 2.47 5.34
CA ILE A 169 15.43 1.79 6.64
C ILE A 169 16.68 2.31 7.36
N GLU A 170 16.49 2.75 8.59
CA GLU A 170 17.59 3.10 9.50
C GLU A 170 17.76 1.98 10.51
N PHE A 171 18.99 1.56 10.74
CA PHE A 171 19.34 0.53 11.71
C PHE A 171 20.14 1.19 12.82
N ASP A 172 19.62 1.14 14.05
CA ASP A 172 20.39 1.43 15.25
C ASP A 172 21.23 0.20 15.60
N GLY A 173 22.53 0.43 15.79
CA GLY A 173 23.61 -0.54 16.04
C GLY A 173 23.31 -1.95 16.57
N VAL A 174 24.31 -2.81 16.50
CA VAL A 174 24.39 -4.28 16.47
C VAL A 174 23.68 -5.08 17.60
N ASN A 175 22.88 -4.51 18.48
CA ASN A 175 22.43 -5.20 19.72
C ASN A 175 20.91 -5.33 19.95
N ARG A 176 20.07 -5.25 18.93
CA ARG A 176 18.70 -5.75 19.06
C ARG A 176 18.38 -6.62 17.86
N ALA A 177 18.19 -7.91 18.11
CA ALA A 177 17.70 -8.87 17.16
C ALA A 177 16.28 -8.47 16.71
N ASN A 178 16.18 -7.57 15.75
CA ASN A 178 15.00 -7.47 14.93
C ASN A 178 15.06 -8.68 13.99
N THR A 179 14.33 -9.72 14.33
CA THR A 179 14.21 -10.92 13.50
C THR A 179 13.58 -10.53 12.17
N VAL A 180 14.43 -10.39 11.16
CA VAL A 180 14.00 -10.49 9.77
C VAL A 180 13.62 -11.95 9.59
N SER A 181 12.34 -12.26 9.67
CA SER A 181 11.83 -13.60 9.34
C SER A 181 11.99 -13.79 7.84
N THR A 182 12.84 -14.72 7.45
CA THR A 182 13.09 -15.11 6.05
C THR A 182 12.14 -16.21 5.56
N SER A 183 10.99 -16.40 6.18
CA SER A 183 10.01 -17.37 5.69
C SER A 183 9.25 -16.78 4.50
N PRO A 184 9.47 -17.29 3.26
CA PRO A 184 8.74 -16.82 2.11
C PRO A 184 7.30 -17.33 2.18
N LYS A 185 6.38 -16.49 2.59
CA LYS A 185 4.97 -16.67 2.23
C LYS A 185 4.82 -15.95 0.90
N GLY A 186 4.79 -16.73 -0.18
CA GLY A 186 4.69 -16.18 -1.54
C GLY A 186 3.52 -15.21 -1.66
N ILE A 187 3.77 -14.09 -2.32
CA ILE A 187 2.72 -13.16 -2.78
C ILE A 187 1.87 -13.96 -3.76
N SER A 188 0.57 -13.98 -3.54
CA SER A 188 -0.37 -14.72 -4.39
C SER A 188 -0.44 -14.06 -5.76
N ASP A 189 -0.14 -14.81 -6.84
CA ASP A 189 -0.11 -14.34 -8.24
C ASP A 189 -1.44 -13.82 -8.78
N ASN A 190 -2.50 -13.73 -7.97
CA ASN A 190 -3.87 -13.49 -8.44
C ASN A 190 -4.53 -12.18 -7.97
N ILE A 191 -3.78 -11.16 -7.53
CA ILE A 191 -4.43 -9.95 -6.95
C ILE A 191 -3.91 -8.65 -7.60
N ILE A 192 -3.64 -8.67 -8.90
CA ILE A 192 -3.37 -7.41 -9.61
C ILE A 192 -4.30 -7.28 -10.81
#